data_bb7222fc58e2068d283c5c5f314bf79e
#
_entry.id   bb7222fc58e2068d283c5c5f314bf79e
#
_cell.length_a   1.000
_cell.length_b   1.000
_cell.length_c   1.000
_cell.angle_alpha   90.00
_cell.angle_beta   90.00
_cell.angle_gamma   90.00
#
_symmetry.space_group_name_H-M   'P 1'
#
loop_
_entity.id
_entity.type
_entity.pdbx_description
1 polymer ?
#
loop_
_entity_poly.entity_id
_entity_poly.type
_entity_poly.pdbx_seq_one_letter_code
_entity_poly.pdbx_strand_id
1 'polypeptide(L)'
;MNTSGDRLKALLNECNLSASDFAAQRKVTPQHVNNWFHRGVPQARLDEIAELLCVRSKWLRTGEGPKHINPLPRIHRPRTQPRSEVPDHSALTTYGEGDAQLPFHSLRNRQLEPIDNRYLRLPRQALDRLGVDPTQALCLSMPDYNMMPLIPFGAPLAIDRGLTRVVEGELYAVLHNGRLRIHSLSKRTNGVLRLHSHDSEGFPCESYSVSQARSQQLEILGWVFWWAQYRSERPD
;
A
#
# COMPACT_ATOMS: atom_id res chain seq x y z
N MET A 1 -17.99 -6.24 21.01
CA MET A 1 -18.30 -6.08 19.56
C MET A 1 -18.14 -7.43 18.89
N ASN A 2 -19.20 -8.19 18.82
CA ASN A 2 -19.04 -9.60 18.47
C ASN A 2 -19.65 -9.98 17.13
N THR A 3 -20.45 -9.12 16.51
CA THR A 3 -21.11 -9.41 15.23
C THR A 3 -20.51 -8.62 14.05
N SER A 4 -20.70 -9.11 12.84
CA SER A 4 -20.33 -8.37 11.62
C SER A 4 -21.11 -7.06 11.49
N GLY A 5 -22.30 -6.99 12.07
CA GLY A 5 -23.12 -5.77 12.11
C GLY A 5 -22.55 -4.70 13.03
N ASP A 6 -22.05 -5.09 14.22
CA ASP A 6 -21.39 -4.13 15.12
C ASP A 6 -20.12 -3.55 14.48
N ARG A 7 -19.37 -4.39 13.79
CA ARG A 7 -18.15 -3.96 13.08
C ARG A 7 -18.50 -3.05 11.91
N LEU A 8 -19.54 -3.34 11.13
CA LEU A 8 -20.02 -2.46 10.09
C LEU A 8 -20.44 -1.10 10.64
N LYS A 9 -21.20 -1.08 11.74
CA LYS A 9 -21.63 0.16 12.39
C LYS A 9 -20.45 1.01 12.86
N ALA A 10 -19.44 0.37 13.46
CA ALA A 10 -18.20 1.06 13.86
C ALA A 10 -17.44 1.65 12.66
N LEU A 11 -17.33 0.89 11.56
CA LEU A 11 -16.69 1.36 10.32
C LEU A 11 -17.41 2.57 9.71
N LEU A 12 -18.74 2.55 9.65
CA LEU A 12 -19.49 3.68 9.12
C LEU A 12 -19.31 4.93 9.98
N ASN A 13 -19.26 4.78 11.31
CA ASN A 13 -18.99 5.88 12.22
C ASN A 13 -17.57 6.44 12.02
N GLU A 14 -16.55 5.58 11.84
CA GLU A 14 -15.18 5.98 11.54
C GLU A 14 -15.07 6.76 10.22
N CYS A 15 -15.87 6.39 9.22
CA CYS A 15 -15.93 7.05 7.92
C CYS A 15 -16.89 8.26 7.90
N ASN A 16 -17.47 8.66 9.03
CA ASN A 16 -18.53 9.69 9.10
C ASN A 16 -19.70 9.46 8.13
N LEU A 17 -19.99 8.21 7.81
CA LEU A 17 -21.09 7.83 6.92
C LEU A 17 -22.35 7.49 7.73
N SER A 18 -23.47 8.12 7.38
CA SER A 18 -24.76 7.71 7.93
C SER A 18 -25.24 6.39 7.30
N ALA A 19 -26.13 5.68 8.00
CA ALA A 19 -26.78 4.49 7.45
C ALA A 19 -27.54 4.80 6.16
N SER A 20 -28.06 6.01 6.01
CA SER A 20 -28.80 6.48 4.82
C SER A 20 -27.86 6.69 3.63
N ASP A 21 -26.71 7.33 3.84
CA ASP A 21 -25.72 7.57 2.77
C ASP A 21 -25.15 6.25 2.27
N PHE A 22 -24.81 5.36 3.21
CA PHE A 22 -24.34 4.02 2.89
C PHE A 22 -25.40 3.21 2.12
N ALA A 23 -26.68 3.28 2.53
CA ALA A 23 -27.78 2.61 1.86
C ALA A 23 -27.97 3.13 0.42
N ALA A 24 -27.86 4.44 0.20
CA ALA A 24 -27.94 5.05 -1.12
C ALA A 24 -26.85 4.55 -2.06
N GLN A 25 -25.59 4.49 -1.57
CA GLN A 25 -24.47 3.96 -2.35
C GLN A 25 -24.65 2.48 -2.72
N ARG A 26 -25.33 1.70 -1.86
CA ARG A 26 -25.52 0.26 -2.06
C ARG A 26 -26.85 -0.08 -2.76
N LYS A 27 -27.66 0.92 -3.13
CA LYS A 27 -28.99 0.74 -3.70
C LYS A 27 -29.89 -0.15 -2.84
N VAL A 28 -29.81 0.02 -1.53
CA VAL A 28 -30.67 -0.64 -0.53
C VAL A 28 -31.38 0.40 0.31
N THR A 29 -32.36 -0.02 1.11
CA THR A 29 -33.04 0.91 2.02
C THR A 29 -32.24 1.10 3.31
N PRO A 30 -32.32 2.26 3.98
CA PRO A 30 -31.71 2.47 5.30
C PRO A 30 -32.14 1.43 6.35
N GLN A 31 -33.37 0.93 6.22
CA GLN A 31 -33.89 -0.13 7.08
C GLN A 31 -33.13 -1.45 6.90
N HIS A 32 -32.70 -1.80 5.70
CA HIS A 32 -31.84 -2.96 5.47
C HIS A 32 -30.49 -2.80 6.17
N VAL A 33 -29.89 -1.63 6.13
CA VAL A 33 -28.60 -1.35 6.81
C VAL A 33 -28.78 -1.43 8.32
N ASN A 34 -29.85 -0.88 8.88
CA ASN A 34 -30.16 -1.00 10.30
C ASN A 34 -30.40 -2.47 10.72
N ASN A 35 -31.05 -3.26 9.89
CA ASN A 35 -31.20 -4.69 10.13
C ASN A 35 -29.85 -5.42 10.15
N TRP A 36 -28.90 -5.00 9.29
CA TRP A 36 -27.55 -5.57 9.29
C TRP A 36 -26.79 -5.22 10.56
N PHE A 37 -26.98 -4.04 11.16
CA PHE A 37 -26.36 -3.70 12.44
C PHE A 37 -26.81 -4.65 13.55
N HIS A 38 -28.08 -5.07 13.58
CA HIS A 38 -28.63 -5.94 14.62
C HIS A 38 -28.44 -7.43 14.36
N ARG A 39 -28.56 -7.86 13.11
CA ARG A 39 -28.55 -9.29 12.73
C ARG A 39 -27.23 -9.77 12.12
N GLY A 40 -26.32 -8.85 11.85
CA GLY A 40 -25.10 -9.10 11.09
C GLY A 40 -25.29 -8.88 9.59
N VAL A 41 -24.16 -8.69 8.90
CA VAL A 41 -24.11 -8.51 7.46
C VAL A 41 -24.35 -9.86 6.76
N PRO A 42 -25.26 -9.94 5.77
CA PRO A 42 -25.48 -11.18 5.01
C PRO A 42 -24.20 -11.65 4.33
N GLN A 43 -23.97 -12.97 4.32
CA GLN A 43 -22.76 -13.58 3.75
C GLN A 43 -22.49 -13.12 2.30
N ALA A 44 -23.53 -13.07 1.47
CA ALA A 44 -23.44 -12.66 0.07
C ALA A 44 -23.02 -11.19 -0.14
N ARG A 45 -23.11 -10.37 0.91
CA ARG A 45 -22.78 -8.93 0.87
C ARG A 45 -21.47 -8.60 1.58
N LEU A 46 -20.90 -9.54 2.35
CA LEU A 46 -19.71 -9.31 3.17
C LEU A 46 -18.51 -8.86 2.33
N ASP A 47 -18.25 -9.55 1.23
CA ASP A 47 -17.09 -9.26 0.37
C ASP A 47 -17.23 -7.89 -0.30
N GLU A 48 -18.44 -7.59 -0.79
CA GLU A 48 -18.76 -6.33 -1.44
C GLU A 48 -18.66 -5.13 -0.48
N ILE A 49 -19.12 -5.31 0.77
CA ILE A 49 -19.07 -4.27 1.81
C ILE A 49 -17.64 -4.12 2.33
N ALA A 50 -16.92 -5.22 2.55
CA ALA A 50 -15.53 -5.18 2.96
C ALA A 50 -14.65 -4.48 1.92
N GLU A 51 -14.96 -4.70 0.66
CA GLU A 51 -14.31 -4.05 -0.47
C GLU A 51 -14.54 -2.54 -0.47
N LEU A 52 -15.80 -2.13 -0.32
CA LEU A 52 -16.16 -0.70 -0.30
C LEU A 52 -15.47 0.04 0.85
N LEU A 53 -15.40 -0.58 2.04
CA LEU A 53 -14.82 0.03 3.23
C LEU A 53 -13.33 -0.26 3.41
N CYS A 54 -12.68 -0.82 2.37
CA CYS A 54 -11.24 -1.15 2.37
C CYS A 54 -10.78 -1.98 3.59
N VAL A 55 -11.64 -2.91 4.05
CA VAL A 55 -11.34 -3.84 5.14
C VAL A 55 -11.29 -5.28 4.64
N ARG A 56 -10.67 -6.16 5.42
CA ARG A 56 -10.65 -7.60 5.11
C ARG A 56 -12.01 -8.23 5.38
N SER A 57 -12.56 -8.96 4.41
CA SER A 57 -13.83 -9.70 4.57
C SER A 57 -13.78 -10.65 5.76
N LYS A 58 -12.64 -11.33 6.00
CA LYS A 58 -12.46 -12.17 7.17
C LYS A 58 -12.62 -11.36 8.46
N TRP A 59 -12.00 -10.20 8.56
CA TRP A 59 -12.13 -9.35 9.74
C TRP A 59 -13.56 -8.83 9.90
N LEU A 60 -14.21 -8.38 8.83
CA LEU A 60 -15.59 -7.91 8.89
C LEU A 60 -16.54 -9.04 9.35
N ARG A 61 -16.28 -10.29 8.92
CA ARG A 61 -17.07 -11.47 9.26
C ARG A 61 -16.84 -11.97 10.69
N THR A 62 -15.57 -12.13 11.11
CA THR A 62 -15.22 -12.81 12.35
C THR A 62 -14.60 -11.90 13.42
N GLY A 63 -14.09 -10.75 13.05
CA GLY A 63 -13.30 -9.88 13.91
C GLY A 63 -11.84 -10.34 14.07
N GLU A 64 -11.46 -11.45 13.44
CA GLU A 64 -10.12 -12.01 13.54
C GLU A 64 -9.17 -11.48 12.46
N GLY A 65 -7.92 -11.24 12.85
CA GLY A 65 -6.88 -10.76 11.95
C GLY A 65 -6.88 -9.22 11.80
N PRO A 66 -6.02 -8.69 10.95
CA PRO A 66 -5.93 -7.24 10.76
C PRO A 66 -7.19 -6.71 10.06
N LYS A 67 -7.68 -5.58 10.55
CA LYS A 67 -8.89 -4.89 10.09
C LYS A 67 -8.75 -4.44 8.63
N HIS A 68 -7.66 -3.75 8.32
CA HIS A 68 -7.35 -3.27 6.98
C HIS A 68 -6.41 -4.24 6.25
N ILE A 69 -6.39 -4.16 4.93
CA ILE A 69 -5.32 -4.74 4.13
C ILE A 69 -4.09 -3.91 4.47
N ASN A 70 -3.29 -4.42 5.42
CA ASN A 70 -2.18 -3.67 5.98
C ASN A 70 -1.08 -3.56 4.91
N PRO A 71 -0.70 -2.35 4.47
CA PRO A 71 0.43 -2.16 3.58
C PRO A 71 1.79 -2.26 4.30
N LEU A 72 1.81 -2.64 5.59
CA LEU A 72 3.08 -2.91 6.25
C LEU A 72 3.72 -4.14 5.58
N PRO A 73 4.95 -4.03 5.08
CA PRO A 73 5.65 -5.16 4.52
C PRO A 73 5.66 -6.29 5.55
N ARG A 74 4.97 -7.39 5.24
CA ARG A 74 5.17 -8.63 5.96
C ARG A 74 6.55 -9.11 5.56
N ILE A 75 7.53 -8.86 6.39
CA ILE A 75 8.78 -9.62 6.34
C ILE A 75 8.36 -11.08 6.46
N HIS A 76 8.34 -11.79 5.35
CA HIS A 76 8.19 -13.23 5.34
C HIS A 76 9.42 -13.78 6.08
N ARG A 77 9.25 -14.03 7.39
CA ARG A 77 10.18 -14.89 8.09
C ARG A 77 10.00 -16.29 7.52
N PRO A 78 11.02 -16.91 6.92
CA PRO A 78 10.98 -18.33 6.67
C PRO A 78 10.74 -19.04 8.00
N ARG A 79 9.72 -19.87 8.05
CA ARG A 79 9.38 -20.70 9.23
C ARG A 79 10.47 -21.76 9.32
N THR A 80 11.26 -21.70 10.35
CA THR A 80 12.32 -22.61 10.83
C THR A 80 13.74 -22.04 10.78
N GLN A 81 14.09 -21.32 11.87
CA GLN A 81 15.39 -21.52 12.50
C GLN A 81 15.34 -21.01 13.96
N PRO A 82 16.09 -21.59 14.90
CA PRO A 82 15.99 -21.28 16.32
C PRO A 82 16.52 -19.87 16.60
N ARG A 83 15.86 -19.27 17.57
CA ARG A 83 16.11 -17.97 18.15
C ARG A 83 17.60 -17.82 18.53
N SER A 84 18.35 -17.10 17.73
CA SER A 84 19.61 -16.51 18.16
C SER A 84 19.82 -15.19 17.40
N GLU A 85 20.08 -14.17 18.20
CA GLU A 85 20.61 -12.86 17.86
C GLU A 85 19.62 -11.87 17.23
N VAL A 86 19.22 -10.90 18.06
CA VAL A 86 18.71 -9.59 17.62
C VAL A 86 19.80 -9.01 16.71
N PRO A 87 19.50 -8.66 15.43
CA PRO A 87 20.49 -8.01 14.60
C PRO A 87 20.91 -6.71 15.29
N ASP A 88 22.18 -6.60 15.59
CA ASP A 88 22.77 -5.37 16.07
C ASP A 88 22.56 -4.28 15.01
N HIS A 89 21.69 -3.32 15.32
CA HIS A 89 21.39 -2.18 14.43
C HIS A 89 22.59 -1.24 14.27
N SER A 90 23.67 -1.41 15.04
CA SER A 90 24.90 -0.64 14.89
C SER A 90 25.67 -0.95 13.59
N ALA A 91 25.40 -2.11 12.95
CA ALA A 91 26.00 -2.47 11.66
C ALA A 91 25.42 -1.69 10.46
N LEU A 92 24.35 -0.90 10.64
CA LEU A 92 23.70 -0.14 9.57
C LEU A 92 24.34 1.25 9.33
N THR A 93 25.32 1.64 10.14
CA THR A 93 25.94 2.98 10.12
C THR A 93 27.38 3.02 9.61
N THR A 94 27.95 1.89 9.22
CA THR A 94 29.30 1.89 8.63
C THR A 94 29.18 2.19 7.13
N TYR A 95 29.36 3.45 6.76
CA TYR A 95 29.56 3.88 5.36
C TYR A 95 30.91 3.33 4.90
N GLY A 96 30.94 2.16 4.30
CA GLY A 96 32.11 1.44 3.88
C GLY A 96 32.02 0.97 2.43
N GLU A 97 33.07 0.33 1.93
CA GLU A 97 33.25 -0.19 0.56
C GLU A 97 32.14 -1.13 0.03
N GLY A 98 31.07 -1.32 0.77
CA GLY A 98 29.91 -2.19 0.47
C GLY A 98 28.60 -1.49 0.19
N ASP A 99 28.54 -0.16 0.01
CA ASP A 99 27.28 0.53 -0.23
C ASP A 99 26.91 0.56 -1.73
N ALA A 100 25.64 0.26 -2.04
CA ALA A 100 25.10 0.48 -3.36
C ALA A 100 24.62 1.94 -3.48
N GLN A 101 24.90 2.57 -4.63
CA GLN A 101 24.43 3.91 -4.96
C GLN A 101 23.24 3.80 -5.91
N LEU A 102 22.06 4.17 -5.44
CA LEU A 102 20.84 4.13 -6.22
C LEU A 102 20.55 5.53 -6.76
N PRO A 103 20.48 5.72 -8.10
CA PRO A 103 20.24 7.02 -8.69
C PRO A 103 18.80 7.50 -8.44
N PHE A 104 18.64 8.79 -8.12
CA PHE A 104 17.32 9.41 -8.12
C PHE A 104 16.84 9.66 -9.54
N HIS A 105 15.57 9.38 -9.78
CA HIS A 105 14.89 9.65 -11.03
C HIS A 105 13.70 10.58 -10.81
N SER A 106 13.37 11.33 -11.85
CA SER A 106 12.14 12.11 -11.95
C SER A 106 11.39 11.72 -13.21
N LEU A 107 10.08 11.87 -13.18
CA LEU A 107 9.24 11.64 -14.34
C LEU A 107 9.28 12.87 -15.24
N ARG A 108 9.87 12.74 -16.46
CA ARG A 108 9.86 13.75 -17.52
C ARG A 108 9.40 13.09 -18.81
N ASN A 109 8.54 13.76 -19.56
CA ASN A 109 8.03 13.24 -20.84
C ASN A 109 7.51 11.79 -20.77
N ARG A 110 6.88 11.41 -19.65
CA ARG A 110 6.40 10.05 -19.35
C ARG A 110 7.49 8.99 -19.20
N GLN A 111 8.74 9.39 -19.06
CA GLN A 111 9.87 8.50 -18.83
C GLN A 111 10.57 8.86 -17.52
N LEU A 112 11.12 7.85 -16.86
CA LEU A 112 11.96 8.06 -15.69
C LEU A 112 13.34 8.44 -16.15
N GLU A 113 13.74 9.69 -15.90
CA GLU A 113 15.05 10.22 -16.21
C GLU A 113 15.88 10.39 -14.94
N PRO A 114 17.15 10.01 -14.94
CA PRO A 114 18.00 10.19 -13.77
C PRO A 114 18.19 11.69 -13.47
N ILE A 115 18.32 12.00 -12.20
CA ILE A 115 18.67 13.33 -11.70
C ILE A 115 20.18 13.34 -11.46
N ASP A 116 20.89 14.23 -12.14
CA ASP A 116 22.34 14.32 -12.03
C ASP A 116 22.82 14.51 -10.59
N ASN A 117 23.87 13.78 -10.23
CA ASN A 117 24.56 13.87 -8.93
C ASN A 117 23.66 13.66 -7.69
N ARG A 118 22.51 12.99 -7.85
CA ARG A 118 21.63 12.67 -6.74
C ARG A 118 21.50 11.17 -6.57
N TYR A 119 22.04 10.65 -5.46
CA TYR A 119 22.07 9.21 -5.14
C TYR A 119 21.61 8.96 -3.70
N LEU A 120 20.92 7.85 -3.50
CA LEU A 120 20.71 7.25 -2.19
C LEU A 120 21.76 6.15 -2.01
N ARG A 121 22.42 6.13 -0.85
CA ARG A 121 23.32 5.04 -0.49
C ARG A 121 22.62 4.09 0.46
N LEU A 122 22.60 2.82 0.11
CA LEU A 122 22.07 1.75 0.94
C LEU A 122 23.09 0.64 1.08
N PRO A 123 23.20 0.00 2.26
CA PRO A 123 24.08 -1.14 2.45
C PRO A 123 23.77 -2.26 1.44
N ARG A 124 24.74 -2.71 0.66
CA ARG A 124 24.56 -3.81 -0.30
C ARG A 124 24.01 -5.06 0.37
N GLN A 125 24.46 -5.36 1.58
CA GLN A 125 23.95 -6.50 2.36
C GLN A 125 22.43 -6.42 2.61
N ALA A 126 21.86 -5.21 2.75
CA ALA A 126 20.42 -5.05 2.91
C ALA A 126 19.66 -5.37 1.61
N LEU A 127 20.21 -4.95 0.46
CA LEU A 127 19.67 -5.27 -0.86
C LEU A 127 19.73 -6.78 -1.14
N ASP A 128 20.88 -7.40 -0.85
CA ASP A 128 21.08 -8.85 -1.03
C ASP A 128 20.08 -9.67 -0.19
N ARG A 129 19.82 -9.27 1.05
CA ARG A 129 18.81 -9.92 1.91
C ARG A 129 17.38 -9.82 1.37
N LEU A 130 17.08 -8.73 0.65
CA LEU A 130 15.79 -8.52 0.01
C LEU A 130 15.72 -9.17 -1.39
N GLY A 131 16.84 -9.65 -1.92
CA GLY A 131 16.95 -10.15 -3.29
C GLY A 131 16.82 -9.05 -4.34
N VAL A 132 17.19 -7.80 -3.98
CA VAL A 132 17.13 -6.65 -4.87
C VAL A 132 18.46 -6.49 -5.61
N ASP A 133 18.42 -6.53 -6.93
CA ASP A 133 19.58 -6.19 -7.76
C ASP A 133 19.77 -4.66 -7.79
N PRO A 134 20.93 -4.15 -7.28
CA PRO A 134 21.20 -2.71 -7.30
C PRO A 134 21.12 -2.07 -8.69
N THR A 135 21.38 -2.83 -9.75
CA THR A 135 21.32 -2.33 -11.15
C THR A 135 19.89 -2.11 -11.64
N GLN A 136 18.91 -2.79 -10.99
CA GLN A 136 17.49 -2.63 -11.25
C GLN A 136 16.81 -1.70 -10.24
N ALA A 137 17.53 -1.24 -9.24
CA ALA A 137 16.99 -0.37 -8.21
C ALA A 137 17.23 1.11 -8.52
N LEU A 138 16.26 1.94 -8.22
CA LEU A 138 16.36 3.39 -8.33
C LEU A 138 15.57 4.10 -7.22
N CYS A 139 15.78 5.41 -7.10
CA CYS A 139 15.08 6.24 -6.14
C CYS A 139 14.10 7.18 -6.82
N LEU A 140 13.01 7.44 -6.10
CA LEU A 140 11.99 8.42 -6.46
C LEU A 140 11.70 9.30 -5.24
N SER A 141 11.03 10.42 -5.45
CA SER A 141 10.37 11.15 -4.35
C SER A 141 8.89 10.84 -4.36
N MET A 142 8.29 10.70 -3.17
CA MET A 142 6.85 10.49 -3.03
C MET A 142 6.08 11.60 -3.73
N PRO A 143 5.28 11.29 -4.77
CA PRO A 143 4.73 12.32 -5.65
C PRO A 143 3.43 12.94 -5.14
N ASP A 144 2.78 12.34 -4.14
CA ASP A 144 1.43 12.72 -3.72
C ASP A 144 1.23 12.51 -2.20
N TYR A 145 0.08 12.90 -1.67
CA TYR A 145 -0.31 12.79 -0.26
C TYR A 145 -1.06 11.50 0.08
N ASN A 146 -1.43 10.71 -0.92
CA ASN A 146 -2.28 9.53 -0.80
C ASN A 146 -1.77 8.44 0.15
N MET A 147 -0.47 8.45 0.48
CA MET A 147 0.15 7.50 1.40
C MET A 147 0.42 8.09 2.80
N MET A 148 -0.06 9.31 3.08
CA MET A 148 0.03 9.89 4.43
C MET A 148 -0.76 9.07 5.45
N PRO A 149 -0.35 9.01 6.73
CA PRO A 149 0.92 9.46 7.29
C PRO A 149 2.08 8.46 7.10
N LEU A 150 1.84 7.31 6.44
CA LEU A 150 2.84 6.24 6.28
C LEU A 150 4.06 6.71 5.49
N ILE A 151 3.82 7.37 4.36
CA ILE A 151 4.86 7.94 3.50
C ILE A 151 4.47 9.39 3.21
N PRO A 152 5.21 10.36 3.77
CA PRO A 152 4.95 11.78 3.51
C PRO A 152 5.25 12.19 2.07
N PHE A 153 4.55 13.21 1.60
CA PHE A 153 4.88 13.86 0.33
C PHE A 153 6.36 14.29 0.30
N GLY A 154 7.01 14.03 -0.83
CA GLY A 154 8.43 14.33 -1.03
C GLY A 154 9.42 13.37 -0.36
N ALA A 155 8.96 12.41 0.45
CA ALA A 155 9.82 11.40 1.06
C ALA A 155 10.61 10.62 0.00
N PRO A 156 11.91 10.34 0.22
CA PRO A 156 12.68 9.50 -0.68
C PRO A 156 12.18 8.05 -0.60
N LEU A 157 12.04 7.42 -1.76
CA LEU A 157 11.64 6.03 -1.94
C LEU A 157 12.71 5.30 -2.74
N ALA A 158 12.97 4.02 -2.43
CA ALA A 158 13.72 3.13 -3.30
C ALA A 158 12.79 2.05 -3.86
N ILE A 159 12.86 1.83 -5.17
CA ILE A 159 12.06 0.85 -5.88
C ILE A 159 12.95 -0.18 -6.58
N ASP A 160 12.49 -1.42 -6.61
CA ASP A 160 13.04 -2.51 -7.40
C ASP A 160 12.22 -2.69 -8.68
N ARG A 161 12.81 -2.36 -9.83
CA ARG A 161 12.20 -2.54 -11.15
C ARG A 161 12.16 -4.00 -11.61
N GLY A 162 12.94 -4.85 -10.98
CA GLY A 162 12.91 -6.30 -11.24
C GLY A 162 11.63 -6.97 -10.73
N LEU A 163 10.94 -6.38 -9.75
CA LEU A 163 9.72 -6.93 -9.18
C LEU A 163 8.49 -6.09 -9.57
N THR A 164 7.88 -6.42 -10.72
CA THR A 164 6.63 -5.81 -11.21
C THR A 164 5.41 -6.71 -11.03
N ARG A 165 5.62 -7.97 -10.62
CA ARG A 165 4.52 -8.88 -10.27
C ARG A 165 3.88 -8.44 -8.96
N VAL A 166 2.57 -8.20 -8.99
CA VAL A 166 1.82 -7.77 -7.80
C VAL A 166 1.82 -8.85 -6.73
N VAL A 167 2.33 -8.49 -5.57
CA VAL A 167 2.17 -9.20 -4.30
C VAL A 167 1.12 -8.43 -3.49
N GLU A 168 0.11 -9.13 -3.01
CA GLU A 168 -1.04 -8.49 -2.37
C GLU A 168 -0.66 -7.67 -1.14
N GLY A 169 -1.04 -6.41 -1.15
CA GLY A 169 -0.79 -5.49 -0.05
C GLY A 169 0.56 -4.78 -0.08
N GLU A 170 1.48 -5.16 -0.98
CA GLU A 170 2.77 -4.51 -1.13
C GLU A 170 2.66 -3.17 -1.87
N LEU A 171 3.65 -2.31 -1.65
CA LEU A 171 3.73 -0.98 -2.23
C LEU A 171 4.42 -1.00 -3.59
N TYR A 172 3.86 -0.29 -4.54
CA TYR A 172 4.43 -0.18 -5.89
C TYR A 172 4.42 1.25 -6.40
N ALA A 173 5.45 1.58 -7.18
CA ALA A 173 5.42 2.70 -8.06
C ALA A 173 4.70 2.31 -9.34
N VAL A 174 3.73 3.12 -9.76
CA VAL A 174 2.95 2.92 -10.98
C VAL A 174 2.96 4.19 -11.83
N LEU A 175 2.99 4.00 -13.14
CA LEU A 175 2.72 5.05 -14.11
C LEU A 175 1.27 4.93 -14.56
N HIS A 176 0.49 6.00 -14.44
CA HIS A 176 -0.92 6.00 -14.80
C HIS A 176 -1.28 7.28 -15.55
N ASN A 177 -1.68 7.17 -16.80
CA ASN A 177 -1.94 8.32 -17.67
C ASN A 177 -0.77 9.33 -17.70
N GLY A 178 0.47 8.82 -17.66
CA GLY A 178 1.67 9.65 -17.65
C GLY A 178 1.97 10.35 -16.32
N ARG A 179 1.34 9.93 -15.21
CA ARG A 179 1.62 10.40 -13.85
C ARG A 179 2.24 9.29 -13.01
N LEU A 180 3.27 9.61 -12.27
CA LEU A 180 3.85 8.73 -11.27
C LEU A 180 2.94 8.72 -10.04
N ARG A 181 2.64 7.53 -9.53
CA ARG A 181 1.82 7.31 -8.33
C ARG A 181 2.41 6.19 -7.49
N ILE A 182 2.20 6.23 -6.19
CA ILE A 182 2.59 5.17 -5.24
C ILE A 182 1.35 4.65 -4.57
N HIS A 183 1.12 3.34 -4.64
CA HIS A 183 -0.03 2.68 -4.04
C HIS A 183 0.33 1.30 -3.49
N SER A 184 -0.42 0.85 -2.51
CA SER A 184 -0.48 -0.57 -2.21
C SER A 184 -1.35 -1.25 -3.28
N LEU A 185 -0.85 -2.34 -3.85
CA LEU A 185 -1.56 -3.05 -4.92
C LEU A 185 -2.15 -4.37 -4.44
N SER A 186 -3.29 -4.70 -5.00
CA SER A 186 -3.86 -6.05 -4.93
C SER A 186 -4.41 -6.46 -6.30
N LYS A 187 -4.40 -7.77 -6.58
CA LYS A 187 -4.90 -8.29 -7.85
C LYS A 187 -5.90 -9.42 -7.57
N ARG A 188 -7.09 -9.30 -8.15
CA ARG A 188 -8.11 -10.33 -8.07
C ARG A 188 -7.87 -11.48 -9.06
N THR A 189 -8.50 -12.61 -8.81
CA THR A 189 -8.45 -13.80 -9.69
C THR A 189 -8.92 -13.51 -11.12
N ASN A 190 -9.84 -12.56 -11.30
CA ASN A 190 -10.31 -12.09 -12.61
C ASN A 190 -9.37 -11.08 -13.29
N GLY A 191 -8.19 -10.82 -12.71
CA GLY A 191 -7.18 -9.92 -13.27
C GLY A 191 -7.40 -8.44 -12.95
N VAL A 192 -8.46 -8.06 -12.22
CA VAL A 192 -8.71 -6.67 -11.80
C VAL A 192 -7.58 -6.23 -10.86
N LEU A 193 -6.91 -5.13 -11.22
CA LEU A 193 -5.90 -4.47 -10.40
C LEU A 193 -6.56 -3.41 -9.53
N ARG A 194 -6.19 -3.37 -8.25
CA ARG A 194 -6.70 -2.40 -7.29
C ARG A 194 -5.54 -1.59 -6.72
N LEU A 195 -5.75 -0.28 -6.68
CA LEU A 195 -4.82 0.69 -6.12
C LEU A 195 -5.40 1.20 -4.81
N HIS A 196 -4.70 0.92 -3.71
CA HIS A 196 -5.10 1.32 -2.38
C HIS A 196 -4.20 2.45 -1.90
N SER A 197 -4.81 3.50 -1.37
CA SER A 197 -4.14 4.59 -0.67
C SER A 197 -4.12 4.30 0.84
N HIS A 198 -3.15 4.85 1.56
CA HIS A 198 -3.15 4.77 3.03
C HIS A 198 -4.18 5.75 3.61
N ASP A 199 -4.21 6.97 3.07
CA ASP A 199 -5.32 7.91 3.29
C ASP A 199 -6.50 7.54 2.38
N SER A 200 -7.39 6.68 2.91
CA SER A 200 -8.55 6.21 2.18
C SER A 200 -9.71 7.20 2.17
N GLU A 201 -9.69 8.24 3.02
CA GLU A 201 -10.73 9.28 3.07
C GLU A 201 -10.53 10.29 1.95
N GLY A 202 -9.29 10.79 1.78
CA GLY A 202 -8.96 11.73 0.71
C GLY A 202 -8.75 11.05 -0.65
N PHE A 203 -8.35 9.78 -0.64
CA PHE A 203 -7.97 9.03 -1.85
C PHE A 203 -8.63 7.64 -1.86
N PRO A 204 -9.85 7.51 -2.38
CA PRO A 204 -10.58 6.25 -2.39
C PRO A 204 -9.86 5.17 -3.20
N CYS A 205 -10.12 3.90 -2.85
CA CYS A 205 -9.57 2.76 -3.58
C CYS A 205 -10.07 2.75 -5.03
N GLU A 206 -9.15 2.62 -5.97
CA GLU A 206 -9.42 2.54 -7.40
C GLU A 206 -9.31 1.09 -7.88
N SER A 207 -10.12 0.70 -8.87
CA SER A 207 -10.12 -0.65 -9.43
C SER A 207 -10.12 -0.57 -10.95
N TYR A 208 -9.22 -1.32 -11.59
CA TYR A 208 -9.02 -1.32 -13.03
C TYR A 208 -9.11 -2.75 -13.58
N SER A 209 -10.01 -2.98 -14.52
CA SER A 209 -9.98 -4.19 -15.33
C SER A 209 -8.74 -4.21 -16.23
N VAL A 210 -8.40 -5.36 -16.79
CA VAL A 210 -7.25 -5.49 -17.71
C VAL A 210 -7.38 -4.54 -18.91
N SER A 211 -8.59 -4.35 -19.44
CA SER A 211 -8.84 -3.42 -20.54
C SER A 211 -8.69 -1.97 -20.14
N GLN A 212 -9.21 -1.59 -18.96
CA GLN A 212 -9.06 -0.24 -18.42
C GLN A 212 -7.60 0.09 -18.09
N ALA A 213 -6.86 -0.84 -17.49
CA ALA A 213 -5.45 -0.64 -17.21
C ALA A 213 -4.64 -0.36 -18.50
N ARG A 214 -4.95 -1.10 -19.58
CA ARG A 214 -4.32 -0.88 -20.89
C ARG A 214 -4.70 0.48 -21.50
N SER A 215 -6.00 0.79 -21.54
CA SER A 215 -6.49 2.04 -22.15
C SER A 215 -5.98 3.30 -21.41
N GLN A 216 -5.79 3.19 -20.10
CA GLN A 216 -5.27 4.27 -19.25
C GLN A 216 -3.76 4.21 -19.05
N GLN A 217 -3.05 3.38 -19.81
CA GLN A 217 -1.59 3.27 -19.73
C GLN A 217 -1.09 3.08 -18.30
N LEU A 218 -1.76 2.19 -17.55
CA LEU A 218 -1.36 1.87 -16.19
C LEU A 218 -0.27 0.80 -16.24
N GLU A 219 0.93 1.18 -15.82
CA GLU A 219 2.12 0.34 -15.81
C GLU A 219 2.69 0.26 -14.40
N ILE A 220 3.09 -0.92 -13.97
CA ILE A 220 3.78 -1.13 -12.69
C ILE A 220 5.28 -0.96 -12.94
N LEU A 221 5.86 0.07 -12.33
CA LEU A 221 7.27 0.42 -12.53
C LEU A 221 8.21 -0.40 -11.64
N GLY A 222 7.75 -0.80 -10.46
CA GLY A 222 8.54 -1.59 -9.53
C GLY A 222 7.98 -1.58 -8.10
N TRP A 223 8.49 -2.50 -7.29
CA TRP A 223 8.17 -2.65 -5.89
C TRP A 223 8.89 -1.62 -5.04
N VAL A 224 8.18 -0.94 -4.11
CA VAL A 224 8.78 0.00 -3.16
C VAL A 224 9.27 -0.80 -1.95
N PHE A 225 10.58 -0.96 -1.81
CA PHE A 225 11.17 -1.76 -0.74
C PHE A 225 11.75 -0.92 0.41
N TRP A 226 11.90 0.40 0.20
CA TRP A 226 12.47 1.29 1.20
C TRP A 226 11.92 2.71 1.06
N TRP A 227 11.73 3.40 2.18
CA TRP A 227 11.48 4.84 2.26
C TRP A 227 12.02 5.39 3.55
N ALA A 228 12.26 6.72 3.59
CA ALA A 228 12.68 7.41 4.79
C ALA A 228 11.84 8.66 5.02
N GLN A 229 11.77 9.05 6.29
CA GLN A 229 11.10 10.24 6.73
C GLN A 229 11.95 10.97 7.76
N TYR A 230 12.13 12.28 7.54
CA TYR A 230 12.66 13.17 8.57
C TYR A 230 11.51 13.90 9.24
N ARG A 231 11.69 14.26 10.50
CA ARG A 231 10.78 15.22 11.15
C ARG A 231 10.95 16.57 10.48
N SER A 232 9.83 17.28 10.22
CA SER A 232 9.85 18.61 9.59
C SER A 232 10.47 19.67 10.49
N GLU A 233 10.39 19.48 11.81
CA GLU A 233 10.85 20.44 12.81
C GLU A 233 11.56 19.74 13.97
N ARG A 234 12.58 20.42 14.50
CA ARG A 234 13.23 20.03 15.75
C ARG A 234 12.31 20.44 16.90
N PRO A 235 12.04 19.54 17.87
CA PRO A 235 11.31 19.97 19.08
C PRO A 235 12.15 20.97 19.85
N ASP A 236 11.49 22.02 20.36
CA ASP A 236 12.08 23.06 21.21
C ASP A 236 12.54 22.49 22.56
#